data_e128275e1139c0cd256e7c5e7edea4e0
#
_entry.id   e128275e1139c0cd256e7c5e7edea4e0
#
_cell.length_a   1.000
_cell.length_b   1.000
_cell.length_c   1.000
_cell.angle_alpha   90.00
_cell.angle_beta   90.00
_cell.angle_gamma   90.00
#
_symmetry.space_group_name_H-M   'P 1'
#
loop_
_entity.id
_entity.type
_entity.pdbx_description
1 polymer ?
#
loop_
_entity_poly.entity_id
_entity_poly.type
_entity_poly.pdbx_seq_one_letter_code
_entity_poly.pdbx_strand_id
1 'polypeptide(L)'
;MYLEYLDYLKSVYPPENPKYTNIYVGALPDTLVWRNRLGFNETMTNNYLRHPAYAEYPVVGVNWIQANQFAKWRTDRVNEVMLEREGYLSEDAKYQAATGEVQGTFSTEAYLNRPESVYNGQIDSLQGKMKKDSTSTFAKRSSGIIMPEYRLPTETEWEYAAQAQVGQREYNNYRGRKKYPWEGDYTRN
;
A
#
# COMPACT_ATOMS: atom_id res chain seq x y z
N MET A 1 1.91 4.33 -7.71
CA MET A 1 1.89 3.48 -6.48
C MET A 1 1.56 2.00 -6.74
N TYR A 2 0.40 1.63 -7.38
CA TYR A 2 0.13 0.19 -7.62
C TYR A 2 1.10 -0.41 -8.65
N LEU A 3 1.51 0.33 -9.66
CA LEU A 3 2.56 -0.08 -10.61
C LEU A 3 3.90 -0.27 -9.90
N GLU A 4 4.28 0.60 -8.99
CA GLU A 4 5.48 0.44 -8.16
C GLU A 4 5.45 -0.84 -7.32
N TYR A 5 4.26 -1.20 -6.81
CA TYR A 5 4.06 -2.48 -6.13
C TYR A 5 4.30 -3.66 -7.06
N LEU A 6 3.77 -3.61 -8.29
CA LEU A 6 3.99 -4.66 -9.29
C LEU A 6 5.47 -4.75 -9.70
N ASP A 7 6.14 -3.62 -9.87
CA ASP A 7 7.59 -3.58 -10.17
C ASP A 7 8.42 -4.14 -9.01
N TYR A 8 8.04 -3.80 -7.78
CA TYR A 8 8.65 -4.39 -6.59
C TYR A 8 8.47 -5.92 -6.54
N LEU A 9 7.24 -6.41 -6.76
CA LEU A 9 6.99 -7.85 -6.79
C LEU A 9 7.83 -8.54 -7.86
N LYS A 10 7.96 -7.93 -9.03
CA LYS A 10 8.76 -8.46 -10.13
C LYS A 10 10.25 -8.51 -9.80
N SER A 11 10.77 -7.53 -9.07
CA SER A 11 12.18 -7.49 -8.65
C SER A 11 12.50 -8.53 -7.57
N VAL A 12 11.60 -8.69 -6.58
CA VAL A 12 11.81 -9.61 -5.45
C VAL A 12 11.43 -11.05 -5.78
N TYR A 13 10.37 -11.22 -6.58
CA TYR A 13 9.82 -12.52 -6.98
C TYR A 13 9.78 -12.60 -8.51
N PRO A 14 10.93 -12.86 -9.17
CA PRO A 14 10.99 -12.90 -10.63
C PRO A 14 9.96 -13.87 -11.20
N PRO A 15 9.06 -13.43 -12.09
CA PRO A 15 7.98 -14.27 -12.62
C PRO A 15 8.49 -15.38 -13.55
N GLU A 16 9.71 -15.30 -13.99
CA GLU A 16 10.41 -16.33 -14.76
C GLU A 16 10.68 -17.60 -13.92
N ASN A 17 10.74 -17.44 -12.60
CA ASN A 17 10.90 -18.57 -11.69
C ASN A 17 9.51 -19.21 -11.43
N PRO A 18 9.30 -20.50 -11.78
CA PRO A 18 8.00 -21.17 -11.60
C PRO A 18 7.46 -21.12 -10.17
N LYS A 19 8.36 -21.01 -9.18
CA LYS A 19 7.99 -20.89 -7.76
C LYS A 19 7.25 -19.58 -7.44
N TYR A 20 7.54 -18.51 -8.17
CA TYR A 20 7.05 -17.16 -7.87
C TYR A 20 6.05 -16.60 -8.89
N THR A 21 5.87 -17.28 -10.03
CA THR A 21 4.97 -16.85 -11.12
C THR A 21 3.56 -16.50 -10.59
N ASN A 22 3.02 -17.33 -9.71
CA ASN A 22 1.67 -17.14 -9.16
C ASN A 22 1.56 -15.89 -8.28
N ILE A 23 2.65 -15.43 -7.66
CA ILE A 23 2.64 -14.23 -6.82
C ILE A 23 2.41 -13.00 -7.69
N TYR A 24 3.19 -12.85 -8.75
CA TYR A 24 3.08 -11.72 -9.68
C TYR A 24 1.75 -11.75 -10.44
N VAL A 25 1.39 -12.89 -11.02
CA VAL A 25 0.13 -13.05 -11.79
C VAL A 25 -1.07 -12.78 -10.89
N GLY A 26 -1.05 -13.26 -9.64
CA GLY A 26 -2.12 -13.03 -8.67
C GLY A 26 -2.27 -11.56 -8.23
N ALA A 27 -1.23 -10.73 -8.40
CA ALA A 27 -1.28 -9.30 -8.09
C ALA A 27 -1.74 -8.43 -9.27
N LEU A 28 -1.78 -8.97 -10.49
CA LEU A 28 -2.18 -8.21 -11.67
C LEU A 28 -3.67 -7.84 -11.59
N PRO A 29 -4.02 -6.56 -11.84
CA PRO A 29 -5.41 -6.14 -11.91
C PRO A 29 -6.08 -6.69 -13.17
N ASP A 30 -7.40 -6.86 -13.12
CA ASP A 30 -8.19 -7.19 -14.30
C ASP A 30 -8.20 -6.00 -15.28
N THR A 31 -7.52 -6.16 -16.38
CA THR A 31 -7.39 -5.14 -17.43
C THR A 31 -8.66 -4.97 -18.27
N LEU A 32 -9.61 -5.89 -18.15
CA LEU A 32 -10.85 -5.89 -18.93
C LEU A 32 -12.03 -5.27 -18.16
N VAL A 33 -11.81 -4.75 -16.96
CA VAL A 33 -12.86 -4.18 -16.10
C VAL A 33 -13.68 -3.09 -16.78
N TRP A 34 -13.11 -2.36 -17.72
CA TRP A 34 -13.79 -1.32 -18.51
C TRP A 34 -14.56 -1.84 -19.72
N ARG A 35 -14.36 -3.10 -20.10
CA ARG A 35 -15.03 -3.67 -21.27
C ARG A 35 -16.51 -3.87 -21.00
N ASN A 36 -17.35 -3.24 -21.82
CA ASN A 36 -18.80 -3.37 -21.76
C ASN A 36 -19.31 -3.95 -23.07
N ARG A 37 -20.18 -4.96 -23.00
CA ARG A 37 -20.78 -5.60 -24.17
C ARG A 37 -21.71 -4.67 -24.96
N LEU A 38 -22.30 -3.67 -24.31
CA LEU A 38 -23.28 -2.74 -24.89
C LEU A 38 -22.74 -1.32 -25.08
N GLY A 39 -21.48 -1.07 -24.81
CA GLY A 39 -20.84 0.23 -24.91
C GLY A 39 -19.42 0.16 -25.45
N PHE A 40 -19.02 1.16 -26.22
CA PHE A 40 -17.66 1.26 -26.75
C PHE A 40 -16.74 1.91 -25.72
N ASN A 41 -16.04 1.08 -24.92
CA ASN A 41 -15.06 1.50 -23.91
C ASN A 41 -13.64 0.97 -24.20
N GLU A 42 -13.33 0.63 -25.44
CA GLU A 42 -12.02 0.05 -25.78
C GLU A 42 -10.86 1.03 -25.50
N THR A 43 -11.09 2.32 -25.65
CA THR A 43 -10.08 3.34 -25.31
C THR A 43 -9.68 3.26 -23.83
N MET A 44 -10.65 3.14 -22.92
CA MET A 44 -10.38 2.98 -21.48
C MET A 44 -9.75 1.62 -21.17
N THR A 45 -10.28 0.55 -21.77
CA THR A 45 -9.76 -0.81 -21.61
C THR A 45 -8.28 -0.90 -21.99
N ASN A 46 -7.89 -0.24 -23.08
CA ASN A 46 -6.52 -0.29 -23.57
C ASN A 46 -5.55 0.65 -22.83
N ASN A 47 -6.03 1.81 -22.37
CA ASN A 47 -5.16 2.88 -21.91
C ASN A 47 -5.15 3.08 -20.39
N TYR A 48 -6.23 2.76 -19.66
CA TYR A 48 -6.37 3.17 -18.26
C TYR A 48 -5.21 2.72 -17.37
N LEU A 49 -4.75 1.49 -17.50
CA LEU A 49 -3.66 0.95 -16.68
C LEU A 49 -2.26 1.13 -17.30
N ARG A 50 -2.16 1.74 -18.50
CA ARG A 50 -0.91 1.81 -19.26
C ARG A 50 -0.48 3.21 -19.64
N HIS A 51 -1.44 4.11 -19.87
CA HIS A 51 -1.14 5.45 -20.37
C HIS A 51 -0.81 6.42 -19.23
N PRO A 52 0.25 7.22 -19.35
CA PRO A 52 0.70 8.15 -18.30
C PRO A 52 -0.38 9.13 -17.81
N ALA A 53 -1.33 9.52 -18.68
CA ALA A 53 -2.43 10.40 -18.30
C ALA A 53 -3.29 9.87 -17.15
N TYR A 54 -3.31 8.56 -16.92
CA TYR A 54 -4.06 7.92 -15.84
C TYR A 54 -3.19 7.50 -14.65
N ALA A 55 -1.90 7.88 -14.63
CA ALA A 55 -0.96 7.45 -13.60
C ALA A 55 -1.40 7.84 -12.17
N GLU A 56 -2.04 9.02 -12.04
CA GLU A 56 -2.56 9.54 -10.76
C GLU A 56 -4.02 9.14 -10.48
N TYR A 57 -4.65 8.39 -11.37
CA TYR A 57 -6.01 7.91 -11.20
C TYR A 57 -6.06 6.67 -10.29
N PRO A 58 -7.20 6.41 -9.63
CA PRO A 58 -7.36 5.23 -8.78
C PRO A 58 -7.15 3.95 -9.57
N VAL A 59 -6.48 2.95 -8.96
CA VAL A 59 -6.40 1.62 -9.56
C VAL A 59 -7.79 0.99 -9.62
N VAL A 60 -8.09 0.32 -10.72
CA VAL A 60 -9.33 -0.43 -10.93
C VAL A 60 -9.01 -1.88 -11.31
N GLY A 61 -10.00 -2.76 -11.19
CA GLY A 61 -9.81 -4.18 -11.51
C GLY A 61 -9.04 -4.96 -10.47
N VAL A 62 -8.94 -4.46 -9.24
CA VAL A 62 -8.33 -5.15 -8.09
C VAL A 62 -9.41 -5.74 -7.19
N ASN A 63 -9.17 -6.95 -6.71
CA ASN A 63 -10.04 -7.59 -5.73
C ASN A 63 -9.59 -7.26 -4.28
N TRP A 64 -10.38 -7.69 -3.32
CA TRP A 64 -10.13 -7.44 -1.90
C TRP A 64 -8.78 -7.99 -1.41
N ILE A 65 -8.38 -9.17 -1.85
CA ILE A 65 -7.11 -9.80 -1.48
C ILE A 65 -5.95 -8.95 -2.00
N GLN A 66 -6.00 -8.57 -3.28
CA GLN A 66 -4.99 -7.72 -3.91
C GLN A 66 -4.86 -6.37 -3.21
N ALA A 67 -5.99 -5.75 -2.85
CA ALA A 67 -6.00 -4.47 -2.13
C ALA A 67 -5.37 -4.59 -0.72
N ASN A 68 -5.65 -5.68 0.01
CA ASN A 68 -5.03 -5.93 1.32
C ASN A 68 -3.53 -6.22 1.21
N GLN A 69 -3.11 -6.99 0.22
CA GLN A 69 -1.69 -7.26 -0.02
C GLN A 69 -0.93 -5.98 -0.37
N PHE A 70 -1.52 -5.13 -1.19
CA PHE A 70 -0.98 -3.81 -1.47
C PHE A 70 -0.87 -2.94 -0.21
N ALA A 71 -1.89 -2.91 0.64
CA ALA A 71 -1.89 -2.16 1.89
C ALA A 71 -0.77 -2.64 2.83
N LYS A 72 -0.59 -3.96 2.97
CA LYS A 72 0.51 -4.55 3.73
C LYS A 72 1.87 -4.16 3.16
N TRP A 73 2.07 -4.30 1.86
CA TRP A 73 3.29 -3.86 1.20
C TRP A 73 3.56 -2.36 1.44
N ARG A 74 2.53 -1.52 1.33
CA ARG A 74 2.66 -0.09 1.57
C ARG A 74 3.09 0.21 3.00
N THR A 75 2.54 -0.51 3.98
CA THR A 75 2.93 -0.41 5.39
C THR A 75 4.42 -0.71 5.55
N ASP A 76 4.87 -1.80 4.95
CA ASP A 76 6.26 -2.24 5.06
C ASP A 76 7.22 -1.22 4.43
N ARG A 77 6.90 -0.71 3.24
CA ARG A 77 7.75 0.29 2.56
C ARG A 77 7.81 1.62 3.31
N VAL A 78 6.71 2.09 3.87
CA VAL A 78 6.68 3.33 4.66
C VAL A 78 7.51 3.18 5.93
N ASN A 79 7.32 2.09 6.67
CA ASN A 79 8.06 1.87 7.91
C ASN A 79 9.56 1.64 7.68
N GLU A 80 9.94 0.96 6.61
CA GLU A 80 11.34 0.82 6.20
C GLU A 80 11.99 2.18 5.97
N VAL A 81 11.34 3.06 5.20
CA VAL A 81 11.83 4.43 4.96
C VAL A 81 11.90 5.27 6.25
N MET A 82 10.91 5.10 7.14
CA MET A 82 10.94 5.81 8.43
C MET A 82 12.11 5.33 9.30
N LEU A 83 12.42 4.05 9.32
CA LEU A 83 13.56 3.49 10.03
C LEU A 83 14.90 3.93 9.43
N GLU A 84 15.00 4.02 8.10
CA GLU A 84 16.17 4.59 7.42
C GLU A 84 16.36 6.06 7.82
N ARG A 85 15.30 6.85 7.74
CA ARG A 85 15.31 8.27 8.09
C ARG A 85 15.74 8.54 9.54
N GLU A 86 15.29 7.70 10.46
CA GLU A 86 15.61 7.82 11.88
C GLU A 86 16.93 7.14 12.26
N GLY A 87 17.63 6.54 11.29
CA GLY A 87 18.97 5.96 11.45
C GLY A 87 19.00 4.59 12.12
N TYR A 88 17.88 3.87 12.13
CA TYR A 88 17.82 2.46 12.56
C TYR A 88 18.24 1.50 11.46
N LEU A 89 18.03 1.86 10.20
CA LEU A 89 18.53 1.16 9.03
C LEU A 89 19.50 2.05 8.26
N SER A 90 20.37 1.46 7.46
CA SER A 90 21.25 2.21 6.56
C SER A 90 20.43 2.90 5.48
N GLU A 91 20.92 4.02 4.95
CA GLU A 91 20.25 4.80 3.90
C GLU A 91 20.01 3.99 2.62
N ASP A 92 20.80 2.94 2.39
CA ASP A 92 20.72 2.08 1.20
C ASP A 92 20.06 0.73 1.47
N ALA A 93 19.48 0.49 2.65
CA ALA A 93 18.92 -0.82 3.03
C ALA A 93 17.90 -1.32 2.01
N LYS A 94 16.97 -0.46 1.59
CA LYS A 94 15.97 -0.75 0.57
C LYS A 94 16.60 -1.07 -0.78
N TYR A 95 17.65 -0.32 -1.18
CA TYR A 95 18.36 -0.53 -2.44
C TYR A 95 19.11 -1.86 -2.41
N GLN A 96 19.86 -2.15 -1.36
CA GLN A 96 20.60 -3.40 -1.18
C GLN A 96 19.66 -4.61 -1.21
N ALA A 97 18.48 -4.52 -0.59
CA ALA A 97 17.47 -5.56 -0.66
C ALA A 97 16.88 -5.71 -2.08
N ALA A 98 16.66 -4.60 -2.80
CA ALA A 98 16.13 -4.62 -4.16
C ALA A 98 17.14 -5.14 -5.20
N THR A 99 18.42 -4.89 -5.03
CA THR A 99 19.49 -5.39 -5.93
C THR A 99 19.89 -6.84 -5.64
N GLY A 100 19.39 -7.42 -4.55
CA GLY A 100 19.71 -8.77 -4.14
C GLY A 100 21.07 -8.92 -3.45
N GLU A 101 21.73 -7.82 -3.10
CA GLU A 101 22.94 -7.82 -2.26
C GLU A 101 22.65 -8.38 -0.88
N VAL A 102 21.43 -8.10 -0.38
CA VAL A 102 20.88 -8.65 0.85
C VAL A 102 19.67 -9.51 0.51
N GLN A 103 19.64 -10.72 1.03
CA GLN A 103 18.50 -11.61 0.82
C GLN A 103 17.33 -11.25 1.71
N GLY A 104 16.12 -11.34 1.16
CA GLY A 104 14.88 -11.13 1.89
C GLY A 104 14.34 -9.71 1.75
N THR A 105 13.22 -9.47 2.40
CA THR A 105 12.49 -8.21 2.34
C THR A 105 12.18 -7.72 3.73
N PHE A 106 12.01 -6.41 3.88
CA PHE A 106 11.53 -5.83 5.12
C PHE A 106 10.05 -6.18 5.34
N SER A 107 9.72 -6.60 6.54
CA SER A 107 8.34 -6.76 7.02
C SER A 107 8.22 -6.09 8.39
N THR A 108 7.28 -5.17 8.51
CA THR A 108 6.99 -4.46 9.76
C THR A 108 6.62 -5.40 10.90
N GLU A 109 5.82 -6.42 10.59
CA GLU A 109 5.40 -7.43 11.56
C GLU A 109 6.58 -8.25 12.06
N ALA A 110 7.45 -8.71 11.15
CA ALA A 110 8.67 -9.42 11.52
C ALA A 110 9.60 -8.53 12.35
N TYR A 111 9.78 -7.28 11.96
CA TYR A 111 10.61 -6.32 12.68
C TYR A 111 10.14 -6.06 14.12
N LEU A 112 8.83 -5.97 14.33
CA LEU A 112 8.26 -5.73 15.68
C LEU A 112 8.28 -6.97 16.58
N ASN A 113 8.17 -8.15 16.00
CA ASN A 113 8.10 -9.42 16.75
C ASN A 113 9.46 -10.11 16.90
N ARG A 114 10.25 -10.10 15.82
CA ARG A 114 11.57 -10.76 15.75
C ARG A 114 12.48 -9.96 14.81
N PRO A 115 12.99 -8.80 15.23
CA PRO A 115 13.78 -7.93 14.37
C PRO A 115 14.98 -8.65 13.73
N GLU A 116 15.57 -9.59 14.45
CA GLU A 116 16.70 -10.39 13.97
C GLU A 116 16.37 -11.28 12.76
N SER A 117 15.07 -11.54 12.46
CA SER A 117 14.66 -12.36 11.32
C SER A 117 14.45 -11.56 10.03
N VAL A 118 14.45 -10.24 10.11
CA VAL A 118 14.26 -9.36 8.96
C VAL A 118 15.44 -9.49 8.00
N TYR A 119 15.19 -9.40 6.70
CA TYR A 119 16.17 -9.64 5.65
C TYR A 119 16.84 -11.01 5.75
N ASN A 120 16.07 -12.06 6.09
CA ASN A 120 16.60 -13.42 6.33
C ASN A 120 17.73 -13.48 7.37
N GLY A 121 17.67 -12.65 8.40
CA GLY A 121 18.67 -12.57 9.46
C GLY A 121 19.87 -11.68 9.16
N GLN A 122 19.82 -10.91 8.09
CA GLN A 122 20.92 -10.01 7.69
C GLN A 122 20.72 -8.56 8.16
N ILE A 123 19.78 -8.31 9.06
CA ILE A 123 19.46 -6.95 9.51
C ILE A 123 20.67 -6.25 10.15
N ASP A 124 21.54 -6.95 10.81
CA ASP A 124 22.72 -6.38 11.46
C ASP A 124 23.68 -5.73 10.45
N SER A 125 23.77 -6.26 9.24
CA SER A 125 24.58 -5.68 8.16
C SER A 125 23.95 -4.40 7.58
N LEU A 126 22.66 -4.20 7.81
CA LEU A 126 21.88 -3.06 7.34
C LEU A 126 21.55 -2.06 8.47
N GLN A 127 22.16 -2.20 9.64
CA GLN A 127 21.95 -1.24 10.72
C GLN A 127 22.52 0.12 10.35
N GLY A 128 21.71 1.16 10.57
CA GLY A 128 22.09 2.55 10.38
C GLY A 128 23.03 3.05 11.48
N LYS A 129 23.59 4.21 11.27
CA LYS A 129 24.33 4.96 12.31
C LYS A 129 23.32 5.52 13.30
N MET A 130 23.01 4.76 14.34
CA MET A 130 22.09 5.19 15.39
C MET A 130 22.51 6.54 15.98
N LYS A 131 21.53 7.40 16.26
CA LYS A 131 21.75 8.60 17.08
C LYS A 131 22.38 8.16 18.40
N LYS A 132 23.44 8.83 18.80
CA LYS A 132 24.35 8.50 19.91
C LYS A 132 23.68 8.26 21.28
N ASP A 133 22.39 8.60 21.40
CA ASP A 133 21.61 8.53 22.65
C ASP A 133 20.57 7.39 22.68
N SER A 134 20.53 6.54 21.66
CA SER A 134 19.57 5.43 21.65
C SER A 134 20.14 4.22 22.39
N THR A 135 19.50 3.83 23.47
CA THR A 135 19.82 2.63 24.25
C THR A 135 19.33 1.32 23.61
N SER A 136 18.57 1.43 22.52
CA SER A 136 17.94 0.29 21.84
C SER A 136 18.41 0.21 20.39
N THR A 137 18.90 -0.96 19.99
CA THR A 137 19.33 -1.28 18.62
C THR A 137 18.16 -1.29 17.64
N PHE A 138 16.94 -1.52 18.12
CA PHE A 138 15.73 -1.60 17.30
C PHE A 138 14.66 -0.62 17.81
N ALA A 139 13.93 -0.03 16.87
CA ALA A 139 12.79 0.84 17.19
C ALA A 139 11.64 0.01 17.77
N LYS A 140 11.09 0.45 18.89
CA LYS A 140 9.90 -0.16 19.51
C LYS A 140 8.63 0.51 19.00
N ARG A 141 7.50 -0.20 19.08
CA ARG A 141 6.18 0.39 18.75
C ARG A 141 5.89 1.66 19.54
N SER A 142 6.37 1.75 20.80
CA SER A 142 6.21 2.92 21.67
C SER A 142 7.07 4.12 21.28
N SER A 143 8.04 3.96 20.36
CA SER A 143 8.92 5.07 19.92
C SER A 143 8.20 6.10 19.05
N GLY A 144 7.02 5.76 18.51
CA GLY A 144 6.28 6.62 17.58
C GLY A 144 6.87 6.70 16.17
N ILE A 145 7.94 5.95 15.89
CA ILE A 145 8.61 5.93 14.57
C ILE A 145 7.85 5.00 13.62
N ILE A 146 7.39 3.86 14.14
CA ILE A 146 6.65 2.88 13.36
C ILE A 146 5.22 3.39 13.16
N MET A 147 4.87 3.63 11.91
CA MET A 147 3.53 4.07 11.51
C MET A 147 2.52 2.93 11.63
N PRO A 148 1.25 3.25 11.93
CA PRO A 148 0.17 2.28 11.87
C PRO A 148 0.06 1.62 10.49
N GLU A 149 -0.51 0.43 10.45
CA GLU A 149 -0.70 -0.28 9.20
C GLU A 149 -1.72 0.40 8.28
N TYR A 150 -1.41 0.44 7.00
CA TYR A 150 -2.39 0.73 5.96
C TYR A 150 -3.34 -0.46 5.84
N ARG A 151 -4.63 -0.17 5.81
CA ARG A 151 -5.68 -1.18 5.67
C ARG A 151 -6.86 -0.62 4.89
N LEU A 152 -7.73 -1.48 4.44
CA LEU A 152 -9.03 -1.05 3.94
C LEU A 152 -9.88 -0.47 5.08
N PRO A 153 -10.71 0.53 4.82
CA PRO A 153 -11.61 1.06 5.83
C PRO A 153 -12.62 -0.01 6.27
N THR A 154 -13.06 0.09 7.52
CA THR A 154 -14.22 -0.64 7.99
C THR A 154 -15.48 -0.07 7.33
N GLU A 155 -16.59 -0.82 7.37
CA GLU A 155 -17.88 -0.36 6.88
C GLU A 155 -18.28 1.01 7.48
N THR A 156 -18.15 1.14 8.78
CA THR A 156 -18.47 2.39 9.50
C THR A 156 -17.58 3.56 9.07
N GLU A 157 -16.29 3.32 8.91
CA GLU A 157 -15.35 4.35 8.43
C GLU A 157 -15.67 4.76 6.99
N TRP A 158 -16.02 3.80 6.15
CA TRP A 158 -16.41 4.05 4.76
C TRP A 158 -17.71 4.84 4.66
N GLU A 159 -18.75 4.44 5.43
CA GLU A 159 -20.02 5.16 5.49
C GLU A 159 -19.83 6.58 6.02
N TYR A 160 -19.02 6.75 7.07
CA TYR A 160 -18.72 8.06 7.61
C TYR A 160 -18.03 8.97 6.58
N ALA A 161 -17.06 8.44 5.85
CA ALA A 161 -16.38 9.18 4.79
C ALA A 161 -17.32 9.51 3.63
N ALA A 162 -18.16 8.57 3.21
CA ALA A 162 -19.12 8.77 2.13
C ALA A 162 -20.19 9.82 2.47
N GLN A 163 -20.64 9.86 3.71
CA GLN A 163 -21.64 10.84 4.16
C GLN A 163 -21.04 12.23 4.41
N ALA A 164 -19.72 12.33 4.62
CA ALA A 164 -18.99 13.59 4.84
C ALA A 164 -19.69 14.56 5.83
N GLN A 165 -20.22 14.03 6.93
CA GLN A 165 -21.07 14.79 7.86
C GLN A 165 -20.35 15.94 8.59
N VAL A 166 -19.02 15.85 8.68
CA VAL A 166 -18.21 16.91 9.29
C VAL A 166 -18.13 18.08 8.31
N GLY A 167 -18.73 19.20 8.67
CA GLY A 167 -18.76 20.40 7.83
C GLY A 167 -20.08 20.61 7.07
N GLN A 168 -21.03 19.69 7.13
CA GLN A 168 -22.35 19.90 6.55
C GLN A 168 -23.27 20.60 7.56
N ARG A 169 -23.72 21.81 7.21
CA ARG A 169 -24.65 22.58 8.04
C ARG A 169 -26.11 22.12 7.92
N GLU A 170 -26.48 21.57 6.78
CA GLU A 170 -27.87 21.23 6.45
C GLU A 170 -28.24 19.82 6.91
N TYR A 171 -27.30 18.88 6.91
CA TYR A 171 -27.50 17.49 7.31
C TYR A 171 -26.71 17.19 8.58
N ASN A 172 -27.38 16.66 9.57
CA ASN A 172 -26.79 16.18 10.81
C ASN A 172 -27.69 15.11 11.43
N ASN A 173 -27.30 14.54 12.57
CA ASN A 173 -28.09 13.50 13.24
C ASN A 173 -29.50 13.96 13.65
N TYR A 174 -29.73 15.27 13.74
CA TYR A 174 -31.03 15.85 14.10
C TYR A 174 -31.91 16.15 12.87
N ARG A 175 -31.30 16.65 11.80
CA ARG A 175 -32.02 17.05 10.56
C ARG A 175 -32.13 15.94 9.53
N GLY A 176 -31.57 14.78 9.81
CA GLY A 176 -31.54 13.64 8.91
C GLY A 176 -30.18 13.45 8.18
N ARG A 177 -29.95 12.24 7.73
CA ARG A 177 -28.75 11.88 7.01
C ARG A 177 -28.87 12.27 5.53
N LYS A 178 -27.78 12.72 4.96
CA LYS A 178 -27.68 12.93 3.52
C LYS A 178 -27.88 11.60 2.78
N LYS A 179 -28.72 11.61 1.76
CA LYS A 179 -29.07 10.38 1.01
C LYS A 179 -27.95 9.95 0.05
N TYR A 180 -27.27 10.93 -0.55
CA TYR A 180 -26.18 10.69 -1.49
C TYR A 180 -24.96 11.54 -1.13
N PRO A 181 -23.74 11.19 -1.61
CA PRO A 181 -22.54 12.00 -1.41
C PRO A 181 -22.62 13.41 -2.03
N TRP A 182 -23.46 13.58 -3.03
CA TRP A 182 -23.75 14.87 -3.68
C TRP A 182 -25.00 15.55 -3.08
N GLU A 183 -25.22 16.78 -3.45
CA GLU A 183 -26.45 17.53 -3.05
C GLU A 183 -27.63 17.10 -3.90
N GLY A 184 -28.77 16.83 -3.22
CA GLY A 184 -30.03 16.46 -3.84
C GLY A 184 -30.48 15.04 -3.50
N ASP A 185 -31.75 14.77 -3.82
CA ASP A 185 -32.44 13.51 -3.50
C ASP A 185 -32.50 12.52 -4.68
N TYR A 186 -31.87 12.84 -5.79
CA TYR A 186 -31.92 12.03 -7.00
C TYR A 186 -30.62 11.23 -7.21
N THR A 187 -30.75 10.05 -7.83
CA THR A 187 -29.60 9.16 -8.15
C THR A 187 -28.72 9.71 -9.28
N ARG A 188 -29.19 10.67 -10.02
CA ARG A 188 -28.43 11.36 -11.08
C ARG A 188 -28.36 12.85 -10.75
N ASN A 189 -27.15 13.35 -10.84
CA ASN A 189 -26.87 14.78 -10.73
C ASN A 189 -26.75 15.36 -12.14
#